data_c21ad3077ca3b6670593ae2aeb67bd65
#
_entry.id   c21ad3077ca3b6670593ae2aeb67bd65
#
_cell.length_a   1.000
_cell.length_b   1.000
_cell.length_c   1.000
_cell.angle_alpha   90.00
_cell.angle_beta   90.00
_cell.angle_gamma   90.00
#
_symmetry.space_group_name_H-M   'P 1'
#
loop_
_entity.id
_entity.type
_entity.pdbx_description
1 polymer ?
#
loop_
_entity_poly.entity_id
_entity_poly.type
_entity_poly.pdbx_seq_one_letter_code
_entity_poly.pdbx_strand_id
1 'polypeptide(L)'
;MVQSGPDDLKDLLKKVRRIEIKARGLTDQLFAGQYHAAFKGRGMSFAEVRNYQYGDDVRFIDWNVTARFNEPFVKVFEEERELSVMLMMDVSASSGFGSHHRSLRELAAEIAAIIGFSAVQNNDKIGAVFYSSQVEQFIPPRKGRSHFLRILRDFLACTPTHAGTRTGVAMEYLGKILRKKSTVFCISDFIEPSFSDALKIAGRKHDLLLMRINDPMLCQLPDVGLIKLRDPE
;
A
#
# COMPACT_ATOMS: atom_id res chain seq x y z
N MET A 1 24.19 -0.42 15.51
CA MET A 1 24.23 0.45 14.31
C MET A 1 25.27 -0.13 13.37
N VAL A 2 24.82 -0.93 12.40
CA VAL A 2 25.71 -1.40 11.30
C VAL A 2 25.79 -0.22 10.32
N GLN A 3 26.96 0.39 10.21
CA GLN A 3 27.22 1.42 9.20
C GLN A 3 27.21 0.72 7.84
N SER A 4 26.10 0.91 7.08
CA SER A 4 26.03 0.53 5.68
C SER A 4 27.11 1.27 4.92
N GLY A 5 28.02 0.54 4.27
CA GLY A 5 29.08 1.13 3.47
C GLY A 5 28.54 1.90 2.26
N PRO A 6 29.31 2.82 1.67
CA PRO A 6 28.87 3.61 0.51
C PRO A 6 28.51 2.75 -0.71
N ASP A 7 28.99 1.52 -0.80
CA ASP A 7 28.64 0.58 -1.87
C ASP A 7 27.29 -0.09 -1.64
N ASP A 8 26.92 -0.38 -0.39
CA ASP A 8 25.57 -0.89 -0.04
C ASP A 8 24.46 0.10 -0.43
N LEU A 9 24.71 1.40 -0.24
CA LEU A 9 23.76 2.44 -0.61
C LEU A 9 23.58 2.54 -2.13
N LYS A 10 24.66 2.43 -2.89
CA LYS A 10 24.59 2.44 -4.37
C LYS A 10 23.83 1.24 -4.91
N ASP A 11 24.03 0.07 -4.34
CA ASP A 11 23.35 -1.15 -4.78
C ASP A 11 21.87 -1.13 -4.37
N LEU A 12 21.55 -0.59 -3.19
CA LEU A 12 20.17 -0.34 -2.78
C LEU A 12 19.47 0.61 -3.75
N LEU A 13 20.10 1.71 -4.14
CA LEU A 13 19.52 2.66 -5.10
C LEU A 13 19.35 2.04 -6.49
N LYS A 14 20.28 1.18 -6.94
CA LYS A 14 20.11 0.41 -8.19
C LYS A 14 18.92 -0.54 -8.11
N LYS A 15 18.72 -1.24 -6.97
CA LYS A 15 17.58 -2.11 -6.74
C LYS A 15 16.27 -1.32 -6.81
N VAL A 16 16.15 -0.21 -6.08
CA VAL A 16 14.97 0.66 -6.10
C VAL A 16 14.66 1.14 -7.53
N ARG A 17 15.67 1.58 -8.27
CA ARG A 17 15.51 2.05 -9.65
C ARG A 17 15.05 0.94 -10.60
N ARG A 18 15.59 -0.29 -10.45
CA ARG A 18 15.16 -1.46 -11.23
C ARG A 18 13.69 -1.79 -10.96
N ILE A 19 13.30 -1.81 -9.68
CA ILE A 19 11.91 -2.04 -9.25
C ILE A 19 11.00 -0.95 -9.80
N GLU A 20 11.40 0.31 -9.74
CA GLU A 20 10.62 1.43 -10.29
C GLU A 20 10.36 1.27 -11.79
N ILE A 21 11.40 0.98 -12.58
CA ILE A 21 11.26 0.83 -14.04
C ILE A 21 10.31 -0.34 -14.37
N LYS A 22 10.46 -1.48 -13.67
CA LYS A 22 9.62 -2.65 -13.85
C LYS A 22 8.16 -2.38 -13.46
N ALA A 23 7.96 -1.74 -12.30
CA ALA A 23 6.62 -1.46 -11.79
C ALA A 23 5.85 -0.49 -12.69
N ARG A 24 6.49 0.56 -13.22
CA ARG A 24 5.85 1.51 -14.13
C ARG A 24 5.27 0.83 -15.37
N GLY A 25 6.06 -0.02 -16.04
CA GLY A 25 5.58 -0.74 -17.22
C GLY A 25 4.37 -1.64 -16.92
N LEU A 26 4.32 -2.25 -15.73
CA LEU A 26 3.20 -3.09 -15.28
C LEU A 26 1.99 -2.25 -14.83
N THR A 27 2.22 -1.11 -14.21
CA THR A 27 1.14 -0.22 -13.74
C THR A 27 0.33 0.30 -14.93
N ASP A 28 1.01 0.73 -16.00
CA ASP A 28 0.35 1.23 -17.21
C ASP A 28 -0.50 0.15 -17.89
N GLN A 29 -0.10 -1.12 -17.81
CA GLN A 29 -0.81 -2.25 -18.41
C GLN A 29 -1.96 -2.80 -17.56
N LEU A 30 -1.77 -2.89 -16.24
CA LEU A 30 -2.70 -3.59 -15.36
C LEU A 30 -3.75 -2.69 -14.70
N PHE A 31 -3.46 -1.41 -14.49
CA PHE A 31 -4.26 -0.55 -13.61
C PHE A 31 -4.97 0.60 -14.32
N ALA A 32 -4.75 0.82 -15.62
CA ALA A 32 -5.38 1.93 -16.37
C ALA A 32 -6.93 1.93 -16.34
N GLY A 33 -7.58 0.82 -15.96
CA GLY A 33 -9.05 0.73 -15.89
C GLY A 33 -9.63 0.16 -14.59
N GLN A 34 -8.91 -0.67 -13.85
CA GLN A 34 -9.48 -1.46 -12.75
C GLN A 34 -9.29 -0.83 -11.35
N TYR A 35 -8.25 -0.03 -11.16
CA TYR A 35 -7.99 0.61 -9.86
C TYR A 35 -9.12 1.56 -9.45
N HIS A 36 -9.65 2.35 -10.39
CA HIS A 36 -10.76 3.26 -10.13
C HIS A 36 -12.08 2.55 -9.78
N ALA A 37 -12.31 1.36 -10.31
CA ALA A 37 -13.56 0.62 -10.06
C ALA A 37 -13.60 -0.04 -8.68
N ALA A 38 -12.44 -0.51 -8.18
CA ALA A 38 -12.36 -1.26 -6.92
C ALA A 38 -12.36 -0.36 -5.67
N PHE A 39 -11.92 0.91 -5.79
CA PHE A 39 -11.63 1.77 -4.65
C PHE A 39 -12.33 3.13 -4.65
N LYS A 40 -13.55 3.23 -5.24
CA LYS A 40 -14.35 4.47 -5.17
C LYS A 40 -14.72 4.83 -3.75
N GLY A 41 -14.09 5.84 -3.23
CA GLY A 41 -14.36 6.46 -1.94
C GLY A 41 -15.45 7.57 -2.01
N ARG A 42 -16.04 8.13 -0.87
CA ARG A 42 -17.15 9.12 -0.81
C ARG A 42 -16.68 10.52 -0.40
N GLY A 43 -16.33 11.40 -1.31
CA GLY A 43 -16.12 12.84 -1.17
C GLY A 43 -16.71 13.55 -2.38
N MET A 44 -17.28 14.72 -2.21
CA MET A 44 -17.82 15.51 -3.32
C MET A 44 -16.93 16.72 -3.51
N SER A 45 -16.28 16.85 -4.67
CA SER A 45 -15.64 18.09 -5.11
C SER A 45 -16.53 18.80 -6.12
N PHE A 46 -16.52 20.10 -6.09
CA PHE A 46 -17.22 20.90 -7.10
C PHE A 46 -16.57 20.63 -8.47
N ALA A 47 -17.35 20.13 -9.43
CA ALA A 47 -16.87 19.85 -10.78
C ALA A 47 -17.21 21.00 -11.74
N GLU A 48 -18.48 21.31 -11.88
CA GLU A 48 -18.96 22.32 -12.80
C GLU A 48 -20.34 22.86 -12.38
N VAL A 49 -20.81 23.88 -13.11
CA VAL A 49 -22.18 24.37 -13.03
C VAL A 49 -22.85 24.09 -14.38
N ARG A 50 -24.01 23.40 -14.36
CA ARG A 50 -24.81 23.16 -15.55
C ARG A 50 -26.25 23.65 -15.35
N ASN A 51 -26.99 23.78 -16.43
CA ASN A 51 -28.40 24.13 -16.36
C ASN A 51 -29.16 23.06 -15.57
N TYR A 52 -30.11 23.50 -14.75
CA TYR A 52 -31.02 22.64 -14.00
C TYR A 52 -31.83 21.77 -14.94
N GLN A 53 -31.94 20.50 -14.63
CA GLN A 53 -32.80 19.54 -15.31
C GLN A 53 -33.86 19.04 -14.33
N TYR A 54 -35.08 18.73 -14.85
CA TYR A 54 -36.16 18.22 -14.03
C TYR A 54 -35.74 16.92 -13.31
N GLY A 55 -35.77 16.93 -11.98
CA GLY A 55 -35.32 15.84 -11.13
C GLY A 55 -34.02 16.14 -10.38
N ASP A 56 -33.30 17.24 -10.68
CA ASP A 56 -32.16 17.67 -9.90
C ASP A 56 -32.60 18.15 -8.50
N ASP A 57 -31.75 17.91 -7.50
CA ASP A 57 -32.00 18.35 -6.13
C ASP A 57 -31.82 19.87 -6.02
N VAL A 58 -32.89 20.57 -5.68
CA VAL A 58 -32.94 22.02 -5.53
C VAL A 58 -31.96 22.60 -4.54
N ARG A 59 -31.42 21.77 -3.61
CA ARG A 59 -30.39 22.17 -2.64
C ARG A 59 -29.04 22.48 -3.30
N PHE A 60 -28.80 21.98 -4.51
CA PHE A 60 -27.60 22.21 -5.25
C PHE A 60 -27.69 23.37 -6.26
N ILE A 61 -28.80 24.11 -6.29
CA ILE A 61 -28.91 25.30 -7.14
C ILE A 61 -27.89 26.35 -6.72
N ASP A 62 -27.12 26.84 -7.70
CA ASP A 62 -26.23 27.97 -7.51
C ASP A 62 -27.01 29.28 -7.75
N TRP A 63 -27.49 29.88 -6.67
CA TRP A 63 -28.28 31.10 -6.73
C TRP A 63 -27.49 32.30 -7.29
N ASN A 64 -26.16 32.31 -7.16
CA ASN A 64 -25.33 33.41 -7.68
C ASN A 64 -25.23 33.35 -9.22
N VAL A 65 -25.08 32.15 -9.77
CA VAL A 65 -25.05 31.94 -11.23
C VAL A 65 -26.44 32.12 -11.81
N THR A 66 -27.44 31.53 -11.18
CA THR A 66 -28.87 31.66 -11.56
C THR A 66 -29.30 33.13 -11.66
N ALA A 67 -28.91 33.97 -10.68
CA ALA A 67 -29.23 35.38 -10.69
C ALA A 67 -28.59 36.17 -11.84
N ARG A 68 -27.46 35.70 -12.39
CA ARG A 68 -26.75 36.37 -13.50
C ARG A 68 -27.30 35.99 -14.86
N PHE A 69 -27.73 34.73 -15.01
CA PHE A 69 -28.17 34.20 -16.30
C PHE A 69 -29.71 34.12 -16.42
N ASN A 70 -30.42 34.38 -15.35
CA ASN A 70 -31.89 34.34 -15.27
C ASN A 70 -32.50 32.96 -15.60
N GLU A 71 -31.67 31.90 -15.49
CA GLU A 71 -32.03 30.51 -15.66
C GLU A 71 -31.44 29.69 -14.49
N PRO A 72 -32.15 28.66 -13.99
CA PRO A 72 -31.64 27.91 -12.85
C PRO A 72 -30.41 27.06 -13.24
N PHE A 73 -29.33 27.21 -12.46
CA PHE A 73 -28.10 26.46 -12.59
C PHE A 73 -27.87 25.61 -11.34
N VAL A 74 -27.36 24.39 -11.53
CA VAL A 74 -27.04 23.42 -10.48
C VAL A 74 -25.56 23.19 -10.41
N LYS A 75 -25.01 23.18 -9.19
CA LYS A 75 -23.65 22.72 -8.91
C LYS A 75 -23.59 21.21 -9.08
N VAL A 76 -22.79 20.76 -10.02
CA VAL A 76 -22.43 19.36 -10.19
C VAL A 76 -21.23 19.08 -9.31
N PHE A 77 -21.33 18.09 -8.46
CA PHE A 77 -20.25 17.63 -7.62
C PHE A 77 -19.78 16.28 -8.15
N GLU A 78 -18.50 16.17 -8.47
CA GLU A 78 -17.86 14.88 -8.71
C GLU A 78 -17.31 14.32 -7.40
N GLU A 79 -17.41 13.01 -7.26
CA GLU A 79 -16.89 12.32 -6.11
C GLU A 79 -15.37 12.16 -6.24
N GLU A 80 -14.64 13.26 -5.95
CA GLU A 80 -13.19 13.22 -5.89
C GLU A 80 -12.72 12.78 -4.51
N ARG A 81 -12.07 11.64 -4.43
CA ARG A 81 -11.56 11.12 -3.16
C ARG A 81 -10.09 10.84 -3.23
N GLU A 82 -9.37 11.63 -2.47
CA GLU A 82 -8.03 11.26 -2.06
C GLU A 82 -8.11 9.98 -1.24
N LEU A 83 -7.76 8.87 -1.84
CA LEU A 83 -7.59 7.64 -1.11
C LEU A 83 -6.30 7.72 -0.26
N SER A 84 -6.36 7.10 0.89
CA SER A 84 -5.16 6.85 1.69
C SER A 84 -4.83 5.37 1.57
N VAL A 85 -3.73 5.09 0.88
CA VAL A 85 -3.19 3.75 0.72
C VAL A 85 -2.14 3.51 1.79
N MET A 86 -2.26 2.40 2.52
CA MET A 86 -1.28 1.96 3.51
C MET A 86 -0.69 0.63 3.11
N LEU A 87 0.63 0.58 3.00
CA LEU A 87 1.37 -0.65 2.80
C LEU A 87 1.79 -1.20 4.16
N MET A 88 1.28 -2.35 4.53
CA MET A 88 1.67 -3.11 5.71
C MET A 88 2.60 -4.23 5.27
N MET A 89 3.89 -4.10 5.58
CA MET A 89 4.95 -4.92 5.00
C MET A 89 5.74 -5.63 6.09
N ASP A 90 5.83 -6.94 5.94
CA ASP A 90 6.59 -7.81 6.81
C ASP A 90 8.10 -7.64 6.55
N VAL A 91 8.84 -7.36 7.61
CA VAL A 91 10.31 -7.23 7.60
C VAL A 91 11.00 -8.25 8.50
N SER A 92 10.25 -9.26 9.02
CA SER A 92 10.79 -10.34 9.82
C SER A 92 11.95 -11.05 9.12
N ALA A 93 12.70 -11.85 9.85
CA ALA A 93 13.85 -12.56 9.30
C ALA A 93 13.45 -13.56 8.21
N SER A 94 12.25 -14.16 8.29
CA SER A 94 11.69 -15.06 7.26
C SER A 94 11.56 -14.36 5.89
N SER A 95 11.27 -13.05 5.85
CA SER A 95 11.18 -12.27 4.61
C SER A 95 12.50 -12.20 3.83
N GLY A 96 13.63 -12.44 4.49
CA GLY A 96 14.95 -12.53 3.88
C GLY A 96 15.19 -13.81 3.08
N PHE A 97 14.36 -14.86 3.28
CA PHE A 97 14.45 -16.11 2.54
C PHE A 97 14.11 -15.94 1.06
N GLY A 98 14.75 -16.74 0.21
CA GLY A 98 14.42 -16.79 -1.22
C GLY A 98 15.28 -17.81 -1.95
N SER A 99 14.65 -18.64 -2.79
CA SER A 99 15.27 -19.77 -3.49
C SER A 99 15.73 -19.45 -4.93
N HIS A 100 15.14 -18.48 -5.60
CA HIS A 100 15.37 -18.15 -7.00
C HIS A 100 15.92 -16.73 -7.18
N HIS A 101 17.17 -16.47 -6.84
CA HIS A 101 17.83 -15.17 -7.03
C HIS A 101 17.09 -13.93 -6.48
N ARG A 102 15.98 -14.13 -5.73
CA ARG A 102 15.17 -13.09 -5.11
C ARG A 102 14.73 -13.51 -3.73
N SER A 103 14.80 -12.60 -2.79
CA SER A 103 14.20 -12.81 -1.48
C SER A 103 12.68 -12.49 -1.52
N LEU A 104 11.93 -13.04 -0.56
CA LEU A 104 10.52 -12.66 -0.36
C LEU A 104 10.38 -11.17 -0.14
N ARG A 105 11.36 -10.54 0.52
CA ARG A 105 11.42 -9.08 0.71
C ARG A 105 11.54 -8.32 -0.61
N GLU A 106 12.35 -8.78 -1.55
CA GLU A 106 12.45 -8.17 -2.88
C GLU A 106 11.15 -8.33 -3.67
N LEU A 107 10.50 -9.48 -3.58
CA LEU A 107 9.19 -9.71 -4.19
C LEU A 107 8.12 -8.81 -3.56
N ALA A 108 8.09 -8.68 -2.23
CA ALA A 108 7.20 -7.75 -1.53
C ALA A 108 7.42 -6.30 -1.99
N ALA A 109 8.68 -5.89 -2.17
CA ALA A 109 9.01 -4.57 -2.69
C ALA A 109 8.53 -4.34 -4.13
N GLU A 110 8.62 -5.35 -5.01
CA GLU A 110 8.09 -5.27 -6.38
C GLU A 110 6.56 -5.10 -6.38
N ILE A 111 5.85 -5.88 -5.58
CA ILE A 111 4.38 -5.78 -5.44
C ILE A 111 4.01 -4.41 -4.86
N ALA A 112 4.66 -3.99 -3.78
CA ALA A 112 4.45 -2.68 -3.18
C ALA A 112 4.72 -1.54 -4.17
N ALA A 113 5.72 -1.70 -5.06
CA ALA A 113 6.03 -0.71 -6.08
C ALA A 113 4.91 -0.57 -7.11
N ILE A 114 4.30 -1.65 -7.56
CA ILE A 114 3.18 -1.62 -8.50
C ILE A 114 2.00 -0.85 -7.87
N ILE A 115 1.63 -1.22 -6.64
CA ILE A 115 0.54 -0.58 -5.90
C ILE A 115 0.84 0.91 -5.66
N GLY A 116 2.05 1.20 -5.19
CA GLY A 116 2.43 2.55 -4.82
C GLY A 116 2.59 3.50 -6.00
N PHE A 117 3.10 3.05 -7.14
CA PHE A 117 3.14 3.88 -8.34
C PHE A 117 1.75 4.11 -8.91
N SER A 118 0.83 3.13 -8.82
CA SER A 118 -0.57 3.35 -9.16
C SER A 118 -1.20 4.43 -8.27
N ALA A 119 -0.98 4.36 -6.95
CA ALA A 119 -1.46 5.40 -6.03
C ALA A 119 -0.86 6.78 -6.34
N VAL A 120 0.44 6.85 -6.68
CA VAL A 120 1.11 8.11 -7.07
C VAL A 120 0.53 8.68 -8.37
N GLN A 121 0.24 7.85 -9.38
CA GLN A 121 -0.39 8.28 -10.63
C GLN A 121 -1.79 8.86 -10.40
N ASN A 122 -2.55 8.26 -9.48
CA ASN A 122 -3.88 8.73 -9.10
C ASN A 122 -3.87 9.89 -8.09
N ASN A 123 -2.68 10.44 -7.78
CA ASN A 123 -2.51 11.51 -6.80
C ASN A 123 -3.03 11.18 -5.40
N ASP A 124 -3.05 9.90 -5.04
CA ASP A 124 -3.45 9.39 -3.73
C ASP A 124 -2.34 9.55 -2.69
N LYS A 125 -2.72 9.51 -1.41
CA LYS A 125 -1.76 9.47 -0.30
C LYS A 125 -1.30 8.05 -0.06
N ILE A 126 0.02 7.85 0.07
CA ILE A 126 0.62 6.56 0.38
C ILE A 126 1.48 6.63 1.62
N GLY A 127 1.30 5.67 2.52
CA GLY A 127 2.10 5.46 3.72
C GLY A 127 2.48 4.00 3.89
N ALA A 128 3.27 3.69 4.91
CA ALA A 128 3.68 2.33 5.18
C ALA A 128 3.82 2.04 6.67
N VAL A 129 3.64 0.77 7.03
CA VAL A 129 4.02 0.17 8.31
C VAL A 129 4.91 -1.01 8.03
N PHE A 130 6.12 -0.99 8.55
CA PHE A 130 7.02 -2.14 8.57
C PHE A 130 6.90 -2.82 9.93
N TYR A 131 6.76 -4.13 9.93
CA TYR A 131 6.55 -4.89 11.15
C TYR A 131 7.27 -6.22 11.14
N SER A 132 7.60 -6.67 12.34
CA SER A 132 8.05 -8.01 12.69
C SER A 132 7.12 -8.55 13.78
N SER A 133 7.61 -8.97 14.94
CA SER A 133 6.76 -9.21 16.12
C SER A 133 6.20 -7.92 16.72
N GLN A 134 6.75 -6.77 16.34
CA GLN A 134 6.28 -5.43 16.69
C GLN A 134 6.31 -4.51 15.46
N VAL A 135 5.78 -3.29 15.61
CA VAL A 135 5.92 -2.26 14.58
C VAL A 135 7.34 -1.70 14.64
N GLU A 136 8.09 -1.91 13.58
CA GLU A 136 9.47 -1.43 13.43
C GLU A 136 9.50 0.03 12.96
N GLN A 137 8.64 0.37 12.00
CA GLN A 137 8.59 1.72 11.45
C GLN A 137 7.20 2.07 10.94
N PHE A 138 6.77 3.30 11.22
CA PHE A 138 5.56 3.89 10.63
C PHE A 138 5.93 5.11 9.79
N ILE A 139 5.47 5.12 8.54
CA ILE A 139 5.63 6.23 7.61
C ILE A 139 4.23 6.76 7.29
N PRO A 140 3.90 8.00 7.71
CA PRO A 140 2.57 8.57 7.54
C PRO A 140 2.22 8.76 6.05
N PRO A 141 0.92 8.63 5.68
CA PRO A 141 0.49 8.77 4.30
C PRO A 141 0.70 10.20 3.78
N ARG A 142 1.45 10.33 2.70
CA ARG A 142 1.72 11.58 1.97
C ARG A 142 1.67 11.35 0.46
N LYS A 143 1.45 12.41 -0.30
CA LYS A 143 1.49 12.38 -1.76
C LYS A 143 2.91 12.48 -2.30
N GLY A 144 3.07 12.02 -3.53
CA GLY A 144 4.21 12.28 -4.36
C GLY A 144 5.21 11.14 -4.47
N ARG A 145 5.81 11.08 -5.65
CA ARG A 145 6.77 10.04 -6.05
C ARG A 145 7.98 9.94 -5.13
N SER A 146 8.55 11.08 -4.73
CA SER A 146 9.75 11.10 -3.86
C SER A 146 9.47 10.48 -2.49
N HIS A 147 8.25 10.71 -1.95
CA HIS A 147 7.82 10.10 -0.69
C HIS A 147 7.71 8.58 -0.83
N PHE A 148 7.11 8.10 -1.93
CA PHE A 148 6.99 6.67 -2.18
C PHE A 148 8.34 5.98 -2.42
N LEU A 149 9.24 6.60 -3.19
CA LEU A 149 10.60 6.07 -3.37
C LEU A 149 11.37 5.96 -2.04
N ARG A 150 11.14 6.91 -1.12
CA ARG A 150 11.67 6.81 0.24
C ARG A 150 11.10 5.59 0.97
N ILE A 151 9.80 5.33 0.88
CA ILE A 151 9.18 4.13 1.49
C ILE A 151 9.86 2.86 0.98
N LEU A 152 10.03 2.72 -0.34
CA LEU A 152 10.69 1.54 -0.93
C LEU A 152 12.14 1.38 -0.46
N ARG A 153 12.88 2.49 -0.42
CA ARG A 153 14.26 2.48 0.06
C ARG A 153 14.33 2.06 1.53
N ASP A 154 13.51 2.67 2.37
CA ASP A 154 13.49 2.42 3.81
C ASP A 154 13.05 0.97 4.09
N PHE A 155 12.13 0.40 3.30
CA PHE A 155 11.73 -1.01 3.39
C PHE A 155 12.88 -1.97 3.07
N LEU A 156 13.57 -1.76 1.95
CA LEU A 156 14.68 -2.62 1.53
C LEU A 156 15.90 -2.53 2.46
N ALA A 157 16.07 -1.37 3.11
CA ALA A 157 17.16 -1.13 4.07
C ALA A 157 16.77 -1.53 5.51
N CYS A 158 15.50 -1.81 5.78
CA CYS A 158 15.03 -2.10 7.13
C CYS A 158 15.63 -3.40 7.65
N THR A 159 16.30 -3.32 8.78
CA THR A 159 16.71 -4.49 9.58
C THR A 159 15.79 -4.57 10.78
N PRO A 160 15.04 -5.67 10.96
CA PRO A 160 14.14 -5.82 12.10
C PRO A 160 14.95 -5.81 13.40
N THR A 161 14.42 -5.16 14.42
CA THR A 161 15.02 -5.15 15.75
C THR A 161 14.44 -6.25 16.66
N HIS A 162 13.27 -6.77 16.27
CA HIS A 162 12.57 -7.82 17.02
C HIS A 162 12.46 -9.09 16.19
N ALA A 163 12.63 -10.24 16.86
CA ALA A 163 12.48 -11.55 16.24
C ALA A 163 10.99 -11.94 16.15
N GLY A 164 10.68 -12.81 15.19
CA GLY A 164 9.34 -13.33 14.95
C GLY A 164 8.41 -12.40 14.19
N THR A 165 7.22 -12.89 13.83
CA THR A 165 6.20 -12.19 13.05
C THR A 165 4.87 -12.14 13.79
N ARG A 166 4.26 -10.96 13.90
CA ARG A 166 2.94 -10.74 14.52
C ARG A 166 2.12 -9.71 13.74
N THR A 167 1.47 -10.14 12.68
CA THR A 167 0.61 -9.29 11.82
C THR A 167 -0.52 -8.64 12.60
N GLY A 168 -1.08 -9.33 13.60
CA GLY A 168 -2.14 -8.79 14.46
C GLY A 168 -1.75 -7.52 15.19
N VAL A 169 -0.53 -7.44 15.72
CA VAL A 169 0.00 -6.25 16.40
C VAL A 169 0.07 -5.05 15.45
N ALA A 170 0.53 -5.27 14.22
CA ALA A 170 0.59 -4.23 13.21
C ALA A 170 -0.81 -3.76 12.77
N MET A 171 -1.79 -4.66 12.67
CA MET A 171 -3.20 -4.31 12.39
C MET A 171 -3.83 -3.48 13.50
N GLU A 172 -3.62 -3.86 14.77
CA GLU A 172 -4.10 -3.09 15.92
C GLU A 172 -3.48 -1.69 15.96
N TYR A 173 -2.17 -1.60 15.67
CA TYR A 173 -1.47 -0.33 15.60
C TYR A 173 -2.06 0.59 14.53
N LEU A 174 -2.29 0.08 13.31
CA LEU A 174 -2.96 0.83 12.25
C LEU A 174 -4.35 1.30 12.68
N GLY A 175 -5.13 0.42 13.30
CA GLY A 175 -6.45 0.75 13.82
C GLY A 175 -6.46 1.91 14.82
N LYS A 176 -5.39 2.08 15.60
CA LYS A 176 -5.23 3.19 16.58
C LYS A 176 -4.80 4.50 15.89
N ILE A 177 -3.91 4.43 14.90
CA ILE A 177 -3.32 5.63 14.28
C ILE A 177 -4.19 6.20 13.16
N LEU A 178 -4.74 5.33 12.30
CA LEU A 178 -5.55 5.78 11.17
C LEU A 178 -6.97 6.10 11.62
N ARG A 179 -7.29 7.40 11.65
CA ARG A 179 -8.64 7.88 12.02
C ARG A 179 -9.64 7.76 10.88
N LYS A 180 -9.18 7.88 9.62
CA LYS A 180 -10.01 7.80 8.41
C LYS A 180 -9.94 6.42 7.80
N LYS A 181 -11.03 6.00 7.13
CA LYS A 181 -11.05 4.79 6.33
C LYS A 181 -9.93 4.86 5.28
N SER A 182 -9.14 3.81 5.18
CA SER A 182 -7.99 3.71 4.29
C SER A 182 -7.98 2.34 3.63
N THR A 183 -7.36 2.25 2.46
CA THR A 183 -7.10 0.96 1.82
C THR A 183 -5.75 0.44 2.30
N VAL A 184 -5.75 -0.72 2.92
CA VAL A 184 -4.56 -1.33 3.51
C VAL A 184 -4.17 -2.58 2.75
N PHE A 185 -2.99 -2.59 2.17
CA PHE A 185 -2.39 -3.77 1.55
C PHE A 185 -1.41 -4.41 2.53
N CYS A 186 -1.75 -5.59 3.03
CA CYS A 186 -0.89 -6.37 3.90
C CYS A 186 -0.14 -7.40 3.09
N ILE A 187 1.19 -7.31 3.04
CA ILE A 187 2.07 -8.17 2.25
C ILE A 187 2.94 -8.97 3.21
N SER A 188 2.74 -10.29 3.30
CA SER A 188 3.49 -11.22 4.16
C SER A 188 3.36 -12.65 3.62
N ASP A 189 4.12 -13.57 4.15
CA ASP A 189 3.94 -15.02 3.95
C ASP A 189 2.80 -15.58 4.82
N PHE A 190 2.39 -14.84 5.87
CA PHE A 190 1.36 -15.21 6.85
C PHE A 190 1.63 -16.57 7.52
N ILE A 191 2.89 -16.89 7.78
CA ILE A 191 3.29 -18.08 8.54
C ILE A 191 3.37 -17.69 10.02
N GLU A 192 2.21 -17.57 10.67
CA GLU A 192 2.10 -17.20 12.08
C GLU A 192 0.83 -17.78 12.71
N PRO A 193 0.75 -17.83 14.05
CA PRO A 193 -0.49 -18.12 14.74
C PRO A 193 -1.62 -17.17 14.35
N SER A 194 -2.86 -17.60 14.50
CA SER A 194 -4.04 -16.86 14.06
C SER A 194 -4.07 -15.40 14.53
N PHE A 195 -4.31 -14.48 13.58
CA PHE A 195 -4.58 -13.04 13.80
C PHE A 195 -6.02 -12.66 13.43
N SER A 196 -6.93 -13.64 13.43
CA SER A 196 -8.31 -13.52 12.92
C SER A 196 -9.11 -12.38 13.58
N ASP A 197 -8.93 -12.15 14.88
CA ASP A 197 -9.71 -11.12 15.58
C ASP A 197 -9.21 -9.71 15.25
N ALA A 198 -7.89 -9.51 15.18
CA ALA A 198 -7.30 -8.26 14.72
C ALA A 198 -7.74 -7.96 13.27
N LEU A 199 -7.78 -8.98 12.40
CA LEU A 199 -8.24 -8.88 11.02
C LEU A 199 -9.71 -8.43 10.94
N LYS A 200 -10.61 -9.04 11.73
CA LYS A 200 -12.03 -8.65 11.77
C LYS A 200 -12.22 -7.19 12.21
N ILE A 201 -11.48 -6.77 13.23
CA ILE A 201 -11.55 -5.40 13.75
C ILE A 201 -11.04 -4.40 12.71
N ALA A 202 -9.88 -4.68 12.12
CA ALA A 202 -9.29 -3.80 11.11
C ALA A 202 -10.15 -3.75 9.83
N GLY A 203 -10.73 -4.88 9.39
CA GLY A 203 -11.60 -4.95 8.21
C GLY A 203 -12.94 -4.22 8.35
N ARG A 204 -13.41 -3.96 9.58
CA ARG A 204 -14.58 -3.10 9.82
C ARG A 204 -14.26 -1.61 9.63
N LYS A 205 -13.01 -1.23 9.84
CA LYS A 205 -12.57 0.18 9.81
C LYS A 205 -11.91 0.56 8.49
N HIS A 206 -11.25 -0.37 7.85
CA HIS A 206 -10.43 -0.16 6.65
C HIS A 206 -10.77 -1.20 5.57
N ASP A 207 -10.48 -0.89 4.32
CA ASP A 207 -10.54 -1.86 3.22
C ASP A 207 -9.21 -2.64 3.21
N LEU A 208 -9.26 -3.90 3.66
CA LEU A 208 -8.06 -4.75 3.80
C LEU A 208 -7.91 -5.68 2.61
N LEU A 209 -6.70 -5.70 2.04
CA LEU A 209 -6.27 -6.68 1.06
C LEU A 209 -5.06 -7.43 1.60
N LEU A 210 -5.21 -8.73 1.76
CA LEU A 210 -4.12 -9.61 2.19
C LEU A 210 -3.45 -10.20 0.95
N MET A 211 -2.16 -9.98 0.80
CA MET A 211 -1.35 -10.47 -0.31
C MET A 211 -0.32 -11.44 0.23
N ARG A 212 -0.62 -12.73 0.07
CA ARG A 212 0.31 -13.78 0.47
C ARG A 212 1.41 -13.93 -0.55
N ILE A 213 2.65 -13.83 -0.09
CA ILE A 213 3.84 -14.16 -0.87
C ILE A 213 4.39 -15.50 -0.38
N ASN A 214 4.78 -16.36 -1.30
CA ASN A 214 5.29 -17.68 -0.96
C ASN A 214 6.44 -18.07 -1.89
N ASP A 215 7.44 -18.73 -1.34
CA ASP A 215 8.50 -19.35 -2.13
C ASP A 215 8.15 -20.83 -2.34
N PRO A 216 8.16 -21.36 -3.58
CA PRO A 216 7.85 -22.75 -3.86
C PRO A 216 8.71 -23.74 -3.06
N MET A 217 9.95 -23.41 -2.75
CA MET A 217 10.84 -24.30 -1.98
C MET A 217 10.45 -24.42 -0.50
N LEU A 218 9.62 -23.52 0.02
CA LEU A 218 9.04 -23.72 1.35
C LEU A 218 7.99 -24.84 1.37
N CYS A 219 7.41 -25.17 0.20
CA CYS A 219 6.41 -26.21 0.07
C CYS A 219 7.00 -27.58 -0.36
N GLN A 220 8.11 -27.54 -1.12
CA GLN A 220 8.75 -28.73 -1.66
C GLN A 220 10.27 -28.63 -1.49
N LEU A 221 10.81 -29.36 -0.51
CA LEU A 221 12.24 -29.45 -0.34
C LEU A 221 12.85 -30.21 -1.53
N PRO A 222 13.94 -29.72 -2.15
CA PRO A 222 14.61 -30.45 -3.21
C PRO A 222 15.27 -31.72 -2.65
N ASP A 223 15.33 -32.77 -3.47
CA ASP A 223 16.02 -34.00 -3.14
C ASP A 223 17.55 -33.80 -3.29
N VAL A 224 18.15 -33.19 -2.28
CA VAL A 224 19.59 -32.86 -2.26
C VAL A 224 20.35 -33.59 -1.15
N GLY A 225 19.76 -34.66 -0.60
CA GLY A 225 20.35 -35.47 0.48
C GLY A 225 20.26 -34.78 1.86
N LEU A 226 21.31 -34.91 2.68
CA LEU A 226 21.31 -34.32 4.02
C LEU A 226 21.42 -32.79 3.97
N ILE A 227 20.38 -32.10 4.47
CA ILE A 227 20.32 -30.65 4.57
C ILE A 227 20.26 -30.24 6.05
N LYS A 228 21.04 -29.24 6.42
CA LYS A 228 20.89 -28.58 7.72
C LYS A 228 19.93 -27.40 7.58
N LEU A 229 18.76 -27.53 8.15
CA LEU A 229 17.79 -26.43 8.22
C LEU A 229 18.09 -25.60 9.47
N ARG A 230 17.93 -24.28 9.33
CA ARG A 230 17.98 -23.31 10.41
C ARG A 230 16.76 -22.40 10.30
N ASP A 231 16.03 -22.28 11.41
CA ASP A 231 14.99 -21.28 11.54
C ASP A 231 15.66 -19.87 11.55
N PRO A 232 15.23 -18.94 10.71
CA PRO A 232 15.76 -17.59 10.70
C PRO A 232 15.26 -16.72 11.87
N GLU A 233 14.20 -17.15 12.58
CA GLU A 233 13.54 -16.41 13.68
C GLU A 233 14.06 -16.73 15.08
#